data_d9c8d28734377da4e0815c35d9c0f576
#
_entry.id   d9c8d28734377da4e0815c35d9c0f576
#
_cell.length_a   1.000
_cell.length_b   1.000
_cell.length_c   1.000
_cell.angle_alpha   90.00
_cell.angle_beta   90.00
_cell.angle_gamma   90.00
#
_symmetry.space_group_name_H-M   'P 1'
#
loop_
_entity.id
_entity.type
_entity.pdbx_description
1 polymer ?
#
loop_
_entity_poly.entity_id
_entity_poly.type
_entity_poly.pdbx_seq_one_letter_code
_entity_poly.pdbx_strand_id
1 'polypeptide(L)'
;MIIKDPQEFPPKLVVADGKVAARDGKLVTEIHKPELDGEYLHSIHLPESFGPEIFRVEAGGEKANVRVIAAGDGEAFNRCLIEELPVKDGEVQPDVSRDILKMAIIERYGRY
;
A
#
# COMPACT_ATOMS: atom_id res chain seq x y z
N MET A 1 -21.12 -10.15 -17.85
CA MET A 1 -19.96 -11.06 -17.78
C MET A 1 -20.47 -12.47 -18.00
N ILE A 2 -19.79 -13.27 -18.82
CA ILE A 2 -20.06 -14.68 -19.05
C ILE A 2 -18.88 -15.48 -18.52
N ILE A 3 -19.13 -16.35 -17.55
CA ILE A 3 -18.18 -17.30 -16.99
C ILE A 3 -18.67 -18.72 -17.29
N LYS A 4 -17.77 -19.62 -17.57
CA LYS A 4 -18.09 -21.02 -17.83
C LYS A 4 -18.17 -21.80 -16.51
N ASP A 5 -17.29 -21.48 -15.58
CA ASP A 5 -17.22 -22.03 -14.23
C ASP A 5 -17.04 -20.88 -13.24
N PRO A 6 -17.80 -20.82 -12.13
CA PRO A 6 -17.61 -19.77 -11.09
C PRO A 6 -16.22 -19.74 -10.47
N GLN A 7 -15.46 -20.83 -10.53
CA GLN A 7 -14.10 -20.93 -10.02
C GLN A 7 -13.05 -20.57 -11.09
N GLU A 8 -13.45 -20.40 -12.36
CA GLU A 8 -12.54 -20.11 -13.46
C GLU A 8 -12.43 -18.60 -13.68
N PHE A 9 -11.22 -18.08 -13.50
CA PHE A 9 -10.87 -16.68 -13.79
C PHE A 9 -9.64 -16.64 -14.69
N PRO A 10 -9.56 -15.77 -15.69
CA PRO A 10 -10.44 -14.67 -16.05
C PRO A 10 -11.73 -15.10 -16.78
N PRO A 11 -12.78 -14.25 -16.76
CA PRO A 11 -14.04 -14.55 -17.43
C PRO A 11 -13.85 -14.69 -18.95
N LYS A 12 -14.64 -15.59 -19.56
CA LYS A 12 -14.57 -15.88 -20.98
C LYS A 12 -15.00 -14.70 -21.86
N LEU A 13 -15.98 -13.95 -21.40
CA LEU A 13 -16.51 -12.79 -22.10
C LEU A 13 -16.99 -11.74 -21.11
N VAL A 14 -16.60 -10.49 -21.36
CA VAL A 14 -17.12 -9.32 -20.66
C VAL A 14 -17.82 -8.42 -21.67
N VAL A 15 -19.04 -8.04 -21.36
CA VAL A 15 -19.84 -7.08 -22.13
C VAL A 15 -20.07 -5.86 -21.25
N ALA A 16 -19.79 -4.68 -21.78
CA ALA A 16 -20.06 -3.39 -21.19
C ALA A 16 -20.77 -2.50 -22.22
N ASP A 17 -21.80 -1.80 -21.82
CA ASP A 17 -22.62 -0.92 -22.69
C ASP A 17 -23.04 -1.59 -24.01
N GLY A 18 -23.45 -2.87 -23.94
CA GLY A 18 -23.88 -3.64 -25.10
C GLY A 18 -22.76 -4.06 -26.06
N LYS A 19 -21.50 -3.78 -25.76
CA LYS A 19 -20.35 -4.13 -26.59
C LYS A 19 -19.44 -5.13 -25.87
N VAL A 20 -18.77 -5.99 -26.64
CA VAL A 20 -17.77 -6.89 -26.07
C VAL A 20 -16.55 -6.06 -25.66
N ALA A 21 -16.27 -6.02 -24.37
CA ALA A 21 -15.15 -5.27 -23.81
C ALA A 21 -13.89 -6.14 -23.60
N ALA A 22 -14.07 -7.43 -23.23
CA ALA A 22 -12.96 -8.37 -23.11
C ALA A 22 -13.38 -9.79 -23.53
N ARG A 23 -12.42 -10.54 -24.04
CA ARG A 23 -12.56 -11.94 -24.44
C ARG A 23 -11.35 -12.74 -23.99
N ASP A 24 -11.59 -13.90 -23.38
CA ASP A 24 -10.54 -14.81 -22.91
C ASP A 24 -9.44 -14.10 -22.08
N GLY A 25 -9.84 -13.21 -21.16
CA GLY A 25 -8.98 -12.44 -20.31
C GLY A 25 -8.26 -11.23 -20.95
N LYS A 26 -8.51 -10.96 -22.24
CA LYS A 26 -7.88 -9.83 -22.95
C LYS A 26 -8.91 -8.77 -23.30
N LEU A 27 -8.55 -7.50 -23.09
CA LEU A 27 -9.34 -6.37 -23.58
C LEU A 27 -9.37 -6.41 -25.11
N VAL A 28 -10.57 -6.23 -25.69
CA VAL A 28 -10.80 -6.15 -27.14
C VAL A 28 -11.34 -4.77 -27.58
N THR A 29 -11.53 -3.88 -26.59
CA THR A 29 -11.90 -2.49 -26.82
C THR A 29 -10.83 -1.57 -26.27
N GLU A 30 -10.65 -0.42 -26.88
CA GLU A 30 -9.79 0.62 -26.39
C GLU A 30 -10.45 1.32 -25.21
N ILE A 31 -9.72 1.44 -24.09
CA ILE A 31 -10.16 2.18 -22.91
C ILE A 31 -9.53 3.56 -22.95
N HIS A 32 -10.34 4.56 -23.22
CA HIS A 32 -9.92 5.93 -23.08
C HIS A 32 -9.86 6.31 -21.60
N LYS A 33 -8.68 6.68 -21.12
CA LYS A 33 -8.56 7.25 -19.77
C LYS A 33 -9.15 8.65 -19.79
N PRO A 34 -10.12 8.97 -18.93
CA PRO A 34 -10.61 10.33 -18.83
C PRO A 34 -9.47 11.23 -18.36
N GLU A 35 -9.40 12.44 -18.92
CA GLU A 35 -8.57 13.49 -18.35
C GLU A 35 -9.16 13.87 -17.00
N LEU A 36 -8.31 13.78 -15.95
CA LEU A 36 -8.70 14.21 -14.62
C LEU A 36 -8.50 15.71 -14.51
N ASP A 37 -9.50 16.39 -13.98
CA ASP A 37 -9.37 17.81 -13.62
C ASP A 37 -8.17 18.00 -12.70
N GLY A 38 -7.42 19.10 -12.91
CA GLY A 38 -6.23 19.41 -12.11
C GLY A 38 -6.48 19.45 -10.61
N GLU A 39 -7.72 19.75 -10.19
CA GLU A 39 -8.13 19.71 -8.78
C GLU A 39 -7.94 18.32 -8.14
N TYR A 40 -8.19 17.25 -8.88
CA TYR A 40 -8.00 15.88 -8.37
C TYR A 40 -6.53 15.47 -8.28
N LEU A 41 -5.64 16.15 -9.02
CA LEU A 41 -4.20 15.88 -9.02
C LEU A 41 -3.48 16.55 -7.84
N HIS A 42 -4.10 17.53 -7.19
CA HIS A 42 -3.54 18.31 -6.07
C HIS A 42 -4.28 18.05 -4.76
N SER A 43 -4.67 16.81 -4.51
CA SER A 43 -5.45 16.43 -3.32
C SER A 43 -4.61 16.06 -2.10
N ILE A 44 -3.28 16.11 -2.21
CA ILE A 44 -2.34 15.78 -1.12
C ILE A 44 -1.65 17.08 -0.68
N HIS A 45 -1.84 17.44 0.58
CA HIS A 45 -1.25 18.61 1.21
C HIS A 45 -0.23 18.13 2.24
N LEU A 46 1.04 18.18 1.89
CA LEU A 46 2.13 17.83 2.79
C LEU A 46 2.61 19.09 3.53
N PRO A 47 3.15 18.95 4.77
CA PRO A 47 3.78 20.06 5.47
C PRO A 47 5.01 20.54 4.69
N GLU A 48 5.35 21.85 4.81
CA GLU A 48 6.50 22.45 4.13
C GLU A 48 7.83 21.79 4.51
N SER A 49 7.93 21.25 5.73
CA SER A 49 9.13 20.59 6.28
C SER A 49 9.06 19.07 6.14
N PHE A 50 8.57 18.55 5.02
CA PHE A 50 8.47 17.11 4.80
C PHE A 50 9.80 16.56 4.29
N GLY A 51 10.59 15.96 5.17
CA GLY A 51 11.89 15.37 4.86
C GLY A 51 12.08 13.97 5.45
N PRO A 52 13.18 13.28 5.11
CA PRO A 52 13.47 11.91 5.59
C PRO A 52 13.56 11.79 7.10
N GLU A 53 13.90 12.86 7.79
CA GLU A 53 14.06 12.92 9.24
C GLU A 53 12.79 12.61 10.01
N ILE A 54 11.61 12.88 9.45
CA ILE A 54 10.33 12.59 10.10
C ILE A 54 10.06 11.08 10.23
N PHE A 55 10.75 10.25 9.46
CA PHE A 55 10.63 8.80 9.49
C PHE A 55 11.61 8.13 10.47
N ARG A 56 12.39 8.92 11.23
CA ARG A 56 13.27 8.37 12.25
C ARG A 56 12.45 7.84 13.42
N VAL A 57 12.79 6.65 13.87
CA VAL A 57 12.29 6.06 15.11
C VAL A 57 13.42 6.13 16.12
N GLU A 58 13.39 7.14 16.98
CA GLU A 58 14.46 7.38 17.95
C GLU A 58 14.36 6.41 19.12
N ALA A 59 15.51 5.91 19.55
CA ALA A 59 15.62 5.08 20.77
C ALA A 59 17.04 5.19 21.35
N GLY A 60 17.16 5.06 22.68
CA GLY A 60 18.43 4.97 23.37
C GLY A 60 18.92 3.52 23.51
N GLY A 61 20.23 3.35 23.80
CA GLY A 61 20.85 2.04 23.98
C GLY A 61 21.24 1.38 22.65
N GLU A 62 21.56 0.09 22.72
CA GLU A 62 21.97 -0.73 21.56
C GLU A 62 20.80 -1.45 20.90
N LYS A 63 19.69 -1.62 21.65
CA LYS A 63 18.49 -2.34 21.22
C LYS A 63 17.24 -1.69 21.80
N ALA A 64 16.13 -1.84 21.10
CA ALA A 64 14.82 -1.36 21.54
C ALA A 64 13.72 -2.36 21.22
N ASN A 65 12.75 -2.48 22.13
CA ASN A 65 11.51 -3.21 21.87
C ASN A 65 10.53 -2.31 21.12
N VAL A 66 10.13 -2.72 19.96
CA VAL A 66 9.23 -1.96 19.08
C VAL A 66 7.95 -2.72 18.82
N ARG A 67 6.87 -2.00 18.61
CA ARG A 67 5.61 -2.56 18.12
C ARG A 67 5.67 -2.74 16.62
N VAL A 68 5.42 -3.96 16.16
CA VAL A 68 5.40 -4.33 14.75
C VAL A 68 3.98 -4.73 14.36
N ILE A 69 3.50 -4.19 13.25
CA ILE A 69 2.25 -4.61 12.64
C ILE A 69 2.58 -5.79 11.71
N ALA A 70 2.17 -6.99 12.12
CA ALA A 70 2.33 -8.19 11.30
C ALA A 70 1.12 -8.35 10.39
N ALA A 71 1.34 -8.25 9.08
CA ALA A 71 0.36 -8.54 8.04
C ALA A 71 0.61 -9.94 7.47
N GLY A 72 -0.43 -10.74 7.34
CA GLY A 72 -0.36 -12.08 6.76
C GLY A 72 -1.17 -12.15 5.47
N ASP A 73 -0.70 -12.92 4.49
CA ASP A 73 -1.42 -13.15 3.24
C ASP A 73 -2.76 -13.84 3.53
N GLY A 74 -3.85 -13.21 3.08
CA GLY A 74 -5.21 -13.72 3.29
C GLY A 74 -5.78 -13.52 4.70
N GLU A 75 -5.06 -12.88 5.62
CA GLU A 75 -5.57 -12.52 6.94
C GLU A 75 -6.41 -11.23 6.85
N ALA A 76 -7.60 -11.25 7.46
CA ALA A 76 -8.48 -10.06 7.50
C ALA A 76 -8.02 -9.01 8.53
N PHE A 77 -7.19 -9.40 9.49
CA PHE A 77 -6.73 -8.56 10.59
C PHE A 77 -5.24 -8.65 10.79
N ASN A 78 -4.61 -7.51 11.02
CA ASN A 78 -3.20 -7.45 11.40
C ASN A 78 -3.03 -7.80 12.88
N ARG A 79 -1.87 -8.35 13.21
CA ARG A 79 -1.47 -8.65 14.60
C ARG A 79 -0.45 -7.61 15.07
N CYS A 80 -0.46 -7.33 16.36
CA CYS A 80 0.58 -6.51 16.99
C CYS A 80 1.60 -7.44 17.67
N LEU A 81 2.84 -7.36 17.23
CA LEU A 81 3.97 -8.06 17.83
C LEU A 81 4.89 -7.08 18.56
N ILE A 82 5.63 -7.57 19.53
CA ILE A 82 6.74 -6.83 20.16
C ILE A 82 8.04 -7.51 19.73
N GLU A 83 8.89 -6.75 19.04
CA GLU A 83 10.15 -7.25 18.50
C GLU A 83 11.32 -6.43 19.01
N GLU A 84 12.42 -7.09 19.35
CA GLU A 84 13.68 -6.42 19.68
C GLU A 84 14.44 -6.12 18.39
N LEU A 85 14.72 -4.84 18.14
CA LEU A 85 15.49 -4.37 17.00
C LEU A 85 16.75 -3.62 17.42
N PRO A 86 17.81 -3.66 16.61
CA PRO A 86 19.04 -2.93 16.87
C PRO A 86 18.81 -1.41 16.76
N VAL A 87 19.54 -0.66 17.59
CA VAL A 87 19.60 0.78 17.55
C VAL A 87 21.00 1.19 17.10
N LYS A 88 21.08 2.03 16.09
CA LYS A 88 22.33 2.59 15.59
C LYS A 88 22.19 4.10 15.43
N ASP A 89 23.17 4.86 15.96
CA ASP A 89 23.18 6.31 15.92
C ASP A 89 21.90 6.95 16.49
N GLY A 90 21.35 6.32 17.56
CA GLY A 90 20.12 6.78 18.21
C GLY A 90 18.82 6.48 17.43
N GLU A 91 18.89 5.62 16.42
CA GLU A 91 17.77 5.29 15.57
C GLU A 91 17.55 3.78 15.47
N VAL A 92 16.30 3.33 15.63
CA VAL A 92 15.93 1.93 15.43
C VAL A 92 16.12 1.54 13.97
N GLN A 93 16.86 0.46 13.74
CA GLN A 93 17.14 -0.05 12.40
C GLN A 93 16.09 -1.09 11.99
N PRO A 94 15.69 -1.12 10.71
CA PRO A 94 14.86 -2.20 10.18
C PRO A 94 15.65 -3.51 10.16
N ASP A 95 14.96 -4.64 10.22
CA ASP A 95 15.54 -5.96 10.04
C ASP A 95 14.93 -6.66 8.82
N VAL A 96 15.55 -6.42 7.67
CA VAL A 96 15.12 -6.95 6.37
C VAL A 96 15.15 -8.49 6.36
N SER A 97 16.03 -9.12 7.14
CA SER A 97 16.13 -10.58 7.20
C SER A 97 14.92 -11.24 7.85
N ARG A 98 14.23 -10.51 8.74
CA ARG A 98 12.97 -10.91 9.38
C ARG A 98 11.74 -10.25 8.75
N ASP A 99 11.89 -9.56 7.62
CA ASP A 99 10.84 -8.79 6.95
C ASP A 99 10.22 -7.69 7.85
N ILE A 100 11.05 -7.05 8.68
CA ILE A 100 10.63 -5.95 9.55
C ILE A 100 11.13 -4.64 8.97
N LEU A 101 10.20 -3.82 8.49
CA LEU A 101 10.47 -2.55 7.84
C LEU A 101 9.80 -1.39 8.59
N LYS A 102 10.25 -0.18 8.33
CA LYS A 102 9.58 1.03 8.80
C LYS A 102 8.30 1.25 8.00
N MET A 103 7.23 1.58 8.69
CA MET A 103 5.96 1.99 8.08
C MET A 103 5.66 3.44 8.50
N ALA A 104 5.19 4.22 7.56
CA ALA A 104 4.72 5.58 7.82
C ALA A 104 3.28 5.74 7.31
N ILE A 105 2.48 6.47 8.07
CA ILE A 105 1.15 6.91 7.67
C ILE A 105 1.23 8.42 7.47
N ILE A 106 0.97 8.86 6.26
CA ILE A 106 1.03 10.28 5.89
C ILE A 106 -0.41 10.76 5.75
N GLU A 107 -0.79 11.69 6.62
CA GLU A 107 -2.09 12.35 6.53
C GLU A 107 -2.05 13.35 5.35
N ARG A 108 -3.04 13.28 4.49
CA ARG A 108 -3.05 14.00 3.21
C ARG A 108 -3.81 15.34 3.24
N TYR A 109 -4.52 15.64 4.32
CA TYR A 109 -5.37 16.84 4.39
C TYR A 109 -4.69 18.04 5.03
N GLY A 110 -3.42 17.93 5.42
CA GLY A 110 -2.66 19.01 6.03
C GLY A 110 -3.18 19.45 7.40
N ARG A 111 -3.71 18.53 8.21
CA ARG A 111 -4.36 18.82 9.50
C ARG A 111 -3.44 18.64 10.71
N TYR A 112 -2.17 18.96 10.61
CA TYR A 112 -1.23 18.99 11.75
C TYR A 112 -0.59 20.31 11.89
#